data_cca82a5232d8c592e47d2c37755826b9
#
_entry.id   cca82a5232d8c592e47d2c37755826b9
#
_cell.length_a   1.000
_cell.length_b   1.000
_cell.length_c   1.000
_cell.angle_alpha   90.00
_cell.angle_beta   90.00
_cell.angle_gamma   90.00
#
_symmetry.space_group_name_H-M   'P 1'
#
loop_
_entity.id
_entity.type
_entity.pdbx_description
1 polymer ?
#
loop_
_entity_poly.entity_id
_entity_poly.type
_entity_poly.pdbx_seq_one_letter_code
_entity_poly.pdbx_strand_id
1 'polypeptide(L)'
;MLVASLTAGLLVGTFGVSSAAAEKVYVESEFAPLKRVVLTQTEVVLGKNIEKYVNENAKVPEITDKYMAEWANERENLKRILEKYGVEVQRPRLLTAYEKMLGNVEGGYTEASGISNFFARDPFITIGNHIIECSFFSLYRRLEVLPIRPILQKEAEESGCYYVSIPQADISNGNDSTVGPFLEGSDVLVYGKTVFVGNSGRATNHAGIVWLRNYLGHFGYNVVEVKMDKDILHLDCILSFPRDGLMIVCEDAMPEGLPEELKSWDKILVTKDEAQALATNGLPIDDHTYITDIAFKDTVGKELERRGIHVEYIDYKLSRFAGGAFRCSTQPLLRE
;
A
#
# COMPACT_ATOMS: atom_id res chain seq x y z
N MET A 1 71.71 -39.13 -18.93
CA MET A 1 70.25 -39.17 -19.06
C MET A 1 69.68 -38.19 -18.05
N LEU A 2 69.35 -36.95 -18.49
CA LEU A 2 68.69 -35.96 -17.68
C LEU A 2 67.20 -36.11 -17.90
N VAL A 3 66.42 -36.25 -16.83
CA VAL A 3 64.97 -36.20 -16.83
C VAL A 3 64.54 -34.80 -16.32
N ALA A 4 64.02 -34.01 -17.23
CA ALA A 4 63.43 -32.70 -16.88
C ALA A 4 61.99 -32.90 -16.46
N SER A 5 61.65 -32.47 -15.24
CA SER A 5 60.31 -32.43 -14.70
C SER A 5 59.65 -31.08 -15.01
N LEU A 6 58.62 -31.10 -15.82
CA LEU A 6 57.75 -29.90 -16.06
C LEU A 6 56.66 -29.88 -14.99
N THR A 7 56.68 -28.89 -14.11
CA THR A 7 55.56 -28.55 -13.22
C THR A 7 54.70 -27.50 -13.90
N ALA A 8 53.49 -27.90 -14.33
CA ALA A 8 52.49 -26.97 -14.81
C ALA A 8 51.72 -26.37 -13.57
N GLY A 9 51.91 -25.07 -13.35
CA GLY A 9 51.17 -24.34 -12.35
C GLY A 9 49.76 -23.98 -12.88
N LEU A 10 48.72 -24.55 -12.27
CA LEU A 10 47.34 -24.13 -12.48
C LEU A 10 47.07 -22.85 -11.69
N LEU A 11 46.95 -21.72 -12.40
CA LEU A 11 46.36 -20.50 -11.84
C LEU A 11 44.85 -20.68 -11.78
N VAL A 12 44.32 -20.99 -10.59
CA VAL A 12 42.90 -20.90 -10.30
C VAL A 12 42.58 -19.45 -10.04
N GLY A 13 42.07 -18.75 -11.05
CA GLY A 13 41.48 -17.43 -10.89
C GLY A 13 40.18 -17.56 -10.16
N THR A 14 40.14 -17.18 -8.88
CA THR A 14 38.89 -16.99 -8.14
C THR A 14 38.23 -15.73 -8.69
N PHE A 15 37.25 -15.89 -9.56
CA PHE A 15 36.30 -14.83 -9.85
C PHE A 15 35.48 -14.63 -8.58
N GLY A 16 35.85 -13.64 -7.79
CA GLY A 16 35.00 -13.13 -6.72
C GLY A 16 33.77 -12.54 -7.35
N VAL A 17 32.67 -13.30 -7.35
CA VAL A 17 31.34 -12.72 -7.54
C VAL A 17 31.12 -11.85 -6.30
N SER A 18 31.31 -10.53 -6.44
CA SER A 18 30.81 -9.56 -5.48
C SER A 18 29.29 -9.71 -5.51
N SER A 19 28.72 -10.47 -4.56
CA SER A 19 27.31 -10.35 -4.27
C SER A 19 27.14 -8.94 -3.73
N ALA A 20 26.58 -8.03 -4.55
CA ALA A 20 26.00 -6.82 -4.01
C ALA A 20 25.10 -7.27 -2.86
N ALA A 21 25.36 -6.75 -1.66
CA ALA A 21 24.48 -7.02 -0.53
C ALA A 21 23.05 -6.64 -0.97
N ALA A 22 22.11 -7.58 -0.90
CA ALA A 22 20.73 -7.29 -1.26
C ALA A 22 20.28 -6.08 -0.46
N GLU A 23 19.75 -5.08 -1.15
CA GLU A 23 19.19 -3.90 -0.48
C GLU A 23 18.11 -4.36 0.48
N LYS A 24 18.25 -3.97 1.75
CA LYS A 24 17.39 -4.46 2.82
C LYS A 24 15.98 -3.90 2.68
N VAL A 25 14.98 -4.66 3.10
CA VAL A 25 13.64 -4.11 3.33
C VAL A 25 13.72 -3.10 4.46
N TYR A 26 13.28 -1.85 4.19
CA TYR A 26 13.29 -0.79 5.20
C TYR A 26 12.37 0.38 4.84
N VAL A 27 11.47 0.76 5.76
CA VAL A 27 10.59 1.92 5.60
C VAL A 27 10.38 2.60 6.96
N GLU A 28 10.95 3.80 7.14
CA GLU A 28 10.68 4.67 8.31
C GLU A 28 10.16 6.06 7.90
N SER A 29 9.72 6.23 6.65
CA SER A 29 9.21 7.50 6.17
C SER A 29 8.22 7.29 5.02
N GLU A 30 7.20 8.15 4.93
CA GLU A 30 6.30 8.19 3.77
C GLU A 30 6.95 8.88 2.57
N PHE A 31 7.97 9.72 2.78
CA PHE A 31 8.56 10.62 1.78
C PHE A 31 10.08 10.45 1.58
N ALA A 32 10.76 9.54 2.28
CA ALA A 32 12.14 9.20 1.91
C ALA A 32 12.16 8.60 0.50
N PRO A 33 13.28 8.73 -0.26
CA PRO A 33 13.39 8.24 -1.62
C PRO A 33 12.89 6.80 -1.77
N LEU A 34 11.88 6.61 -2.60
CA LEU A 34 11.29 5.29 -2.88
C LEU A 34 12.23 4.51 -3.79
N LYS A 35 12.73 3.36 -3.33
CA LYS A 35 13.66 2.51 -4.08
C LYS A 35 12.99 1.24 -4.61
N ARG A 36 12.12 0.63 -3.80
CA ARG A 36 11.44 -0.61 -4.19
C ARG A 36 10.01 -0.63 -3.67
N VAL A 37 9.07 -1.04 -4.53
CA VAL A 37 7.64 -0.99 -4.23
C VAL A 37 6.91 -2.20 -4.82
N VAL A 38 5.93 -2.72 -4.08
CA VAL A 38 4.89 -3.59 -4.64
C VAL A 38 3.82 -2.70 -5.26
N LEU A 39 3.57 -2.86 -6.56
CA LEU A 39 2.53 -2.17 -7.30
C LEU A 39 1.40 -3.16 -7.64
N THR A 40 0.18 -2.75 -7.44
CA THR A 40 -1.01 -3.56 -7.79
C THR A 40 -0.95 -4.10 -9.23
N GLN A 41 -1.55 -5.27 -9.46
CA GLN A 41 -1.55 -5.94 -10.76
C GLN A 41 -2.44 -5.19 -11.77
N THR A 42 -2.13 -5.29 -13.08
CA THR A 42 -2.97 -4.69 -14.14
C THR A 42 -4.25 -5.46 -14.38
N GLU A 43 -4.20 -6.79 -14.27
CA GLU A 43 -5.39 -7.62 -14.32
C GLU A 43 -6.19 -7.44 -13.01
N VAL A 44 -7.35 -6.82 -13.13
CA VAL A 44 -8.31 -6.69 -12.01
C VAL A 44 -9.33 -7.81 -12.13
N VAL A 45 -9.55 -8.52 -11.03
CA VAL A 45 -10.59 -9.53 -10.93
C VAL A 45 -11.75 -8.98 -10.11
N LEU A 46 -12.89 -8.84 -10.75
CA LEU A 46 -14.14 -8.40 -10.13
C LEU A 46 -14.96 -9.63 -9.71
N GLY A 47 -15.36 -9.70 -8.45
CA GLY A 47 -16.34 -10.66 -8.01
C GLY A 47 -17.75 -10.30 -8.48
N LYS A 48 -18.63 -11.29 -8.64
CA LYS A 48 -20.01 -11.09 -9.11
C LYS A 48 -20.79 -10.02 -8.37
N ASN A 49 -20.57 -9.87 -7.07
CA ASN A 49 -21.27 -8.87 -6.28
C ASN A 49 -20.79 -7.44 -6.56
N ILE A 50 -19.53 -7.27 -6.94
CA ILE A 50 -19.01 -5.96 -7.37
C ILE A 50 -19.59 -5.60 -8.72
N GLU A 51 -19.65 -6.54 -9.68
CA GLU A 51 -20.33 -6.34 -10.96
C GLU A 51 -21.81 -5.97 -10.74
N LYS A 52 -22.50 -6.65 -9.82
CA LYS A 52 -23.90 -6.33 -9.47
C LYS A 52 -24.01 -4.94 -8.85
N TYR A 53 -23.14 -4.60 -7.89
CA TYR A 53 -23.11 -3.27 -7.26
C TYR A 53 -22.87 -2.17 -8.28
N VAL A 54 -21.92 -2.37 -9.20
CA VAL A 54 -21.62 -1.44 -10.29
C VAL A 54 -22.82 -1.26 -11.21
N ASN A 55 -23.47 -2.36 -11.60
CA ASN A 55 -24.63 -2.33 -12.51
C ASN A 55 -25.88 -1.70 -11.86
N GLU A 56 -26.04 -1.81 -10.55
CA GLU A 56 -27.15 -1.22 -9.79
C GLU A 56 -26.94 0.25 -9.41
N ASN A 57 -25.69 0.73 -9.43
CA ASN A 57 -25.35 2.12 -9.15
C ASN A 57 -25.12 2.90 -10.45
N ALA A 58 -26.13 3.67 -10.90
CA ALA A 58 -26.07 4.49 -12.10
C ALA A 58 -24.93 5.55 -12.14
N LYS A 59 -24.15 5.69 -11.09
CA LYS A 59 -22.98 6.58 -10.99
C LYS A 59 -21.66 5.89 -11.36
N VAL A 60 -21.65 4.59 -11.49
CA VAL A 60 -20.45 3.81 -11.84
C VAL A 60 -20.54 3.46 -13.32
N PRO A 61 -19.47 3.70 -14.11
CA PRO A 61 -19.47 3.33 -15.53
C PRO A 61 -19.68 1.83 -15.72
N GLU A 62 -20.36 1.45 -16.81
CA GLU A 62 -20.48 0.05 -17.19
C GLU A 62 -19.10 -0.58 -17.36
N ILE A 63 -18.88 -1.74 -16.73
CA ILE A 63 -17.63 -2.47 -16.84
C ILE A 63 -17.62 -3.22 -18.17
N THR A 64 -16.81 -2.71 -19.09
CA THR A 64 -16.59 -3.28 -20.42
C THR A 64 -15.13 -3.70 -20.58
N ASP A 65 -14.81 -4.48 -21.61
CA ASP A 65 -13.41 -4.79 -21.95
C ASP A 65 -12.58 -3.51 -22.15
N LYS A 66 -13.19 -2.48 -22.74
CA LYS A 66 -12.55 -1.17 -22.88
C LYS A 66 -12.25 -0.53 -21.54
N TYR A 67 -13.20 -0.55 -20.61
CA TYR A 67 -13.01 -0.05 -19.23
C TYR A 67 -11.86 -0.78 -18.54
N MET A 68 -11.83 -2.11 -18.64
CA MET A 68 -10.76 -2.92 -18.04
C MET A 68 -9.39 -2.62 -18.65
N ALA A 69 -9.32 -2.41 -19.97
CA ALA A 69 -8.09 -2.03 -20.65
C ALA A 69 -7.61 -0.63 -20.27
N GLU A 70 -8.51 0.34 -20.12
CA GLU A 70 -8.18 1.68 -19.65
C GLU A 70 -7.69 1.65 -18.19
N TRP A 71 -8.33 0.87 -17.33
CA TRP A 71 -7.89 0.69 -15.94
C TRP A 71 -6.50 0.04 -15.84
N ALA A 72 -6.24 -0.98 -16.64
CA ALA A 72 -4.91 -1.58 -16.75
C ALA A 72 -3.86 -0.54 -17.19
N ASN A 73 -4.22 0.34 -18.15
CA ASN A 73 -3.33 1.38 -18.64
C ASN A 73 -3.02 2.46 -17.58
N GLU A 74 -3.97 2.84 -16.73
CA GLU A 74 -3.69 3.72 -15.58
C GLU A 74 -2.55 3.16 -14.71
N ARG A 75 -2.59 1.87 -14.39
CA ARG A 75 -1.60 1.17 -13.58
C ARG A 75 -0.25 1.02 -14.28
N GLU A 76 -0.25 0.85 -15.61
CA GLU A 76 0.98 0.89 -16.40
C GLU A 76 1.58 2.30 -16.48
N ASN A 77 0.77 3.34 -16.52
CA ASN A 77 1.25 4.72 -16.48
C ASN A 77 1.94 5.01 -15.13
N LEU A 78 1.35 4.57 -14.02
CA LEU A 78 1.98 4.70 -12.71
C LEU A 78 3.33 3.96 -12.67
N LYS A 79 3.39 2.71 -13.17
CA LYS A 79 4.64 1.95 -13.27
C LYS A 79 5.72 2.71 -14.03
N ARG A 80 5.38 3.27 -15.22
CA ARG A 80 6.35 4.01 -16.03
C ARG A 80 6.91 5.23 -15.30
N ILE A 81 6.08 5.94 -14.52
CA ILE A 81 6.57 7.07 -13.72
C ILE A 81 7.48 6.58 -12.61
N LEU A 82 7.12 5.55 -11.87
CA LEU A 82 7.98 4.97 -10.83
C LEU A 82 9.35 4.57 -11.39
N GLU A 83 9.36 3.84 -12.52
CA GLU A 83 10.59 3.42 -13.19
C GLU A 83 11.41 4.60 -13.76
N LYS A 84 10.77 5.68 -14.22
CA LYS A 84 11.44 6.94 -14.63
C LYS A 84 12.29 7.53 -13.49
N TYR A 85 11.85 7.36 -12.25
CA TYR A 85 12.58 7.80 -11.05
C TYR A 85 13.49 6.71 -10.45
N GLY A 86 13.69 5.61 -11.17
CA GLY A 86 14.61 4.54 -10.75
C GLY A 86 14.04 3.62 -9.68
N VAL A 87 12.71 3.65 -9.45
CA VAL A 87 12.05 2.76 -8.50
C VAL A 87 11.93 1.35 -9.07
N GLU A 88 12.41 0.35 -8.34
CA GLU A 88 12.16 -1.05 -8.66
C GLU A 88 10.69 -1.39 -8.36
N VAL A 89 9.97 -1.83 -9.39
CA VAL A 89 8.54 -2.16 -9.28
C VAL A 89 8.35 -3.67 -9.34
N GLN A 90 7.81 -4.23 -8.27
CA GLN A 90 7.42 -5.63 -8.19
C GLN A 90 5.90 -5.73 -8.29
N ARG A 91 5.39 -6.74 -9.02
CA ARG A 91 3.96 -7.01 -9.13
C ARG A 91 3.60 -8.34 -8.51
N PRO A 92 2.48 -8.43 -7.78
CA PRO A 92 1.92 -9.70 -7.35
C PRO A 92 1.78 -10.66 -8.53
N ARG A 93 1.82 -11.97 -8.29
CA ARG A 93 1.45 -12.92 -9.33
C ARG A 93 -0.01 -12.75 -9.76
N LEU A 94 -0.34 -13.20 -10.94
CA LEU A 94 -1.74 -13.28 -11.36
C LEU A 94 -2.52 -14.26 -10.47
N LEU A 95 -3.81 -14.00 -10.31
CA LEU A 95 -4.70 -14.95 -9.64
C LEU A 95 -4.83 -16.22 -10.46
N THR A 96 -4.77 -17.35 -9.80
CA THR A 96 -5.00 -18.67 -10.42
C THR A 96 -6.47 -18.83 -10.80
N ALA A 97 -6.76 -19.79 -11.69
CA ALA A 97 -8.14 -20.12 -12.04
C ALA A 97 -8.96 -20.53 -10.80
N TYR A 98 -8.34 -21.22 -9.83
CA TYR A 98 -8.99 -21.61 -8.59
C TYR A 98 -9.33 -20.39 -7.71
N GLU A 99 -8.39 -19.45 -7.55
CA GLU A 99 -8.63 -18.21 -6.78
C GLU A 99 -9.73 -17.36 -7.42
N LYS A 100 -9.74 -17.24 -8.77
CA LYS A 100 -10.81 -16.57 -9.50
C LYS A 100 -12.17 -17.26 -9.30
N MET A 101 -12.17 -18.60 -9.22
CA MET A 101 -13.37 -19.38 -8.97
C MET A 101 -13.92 -19.19 -7.55
N LEU A 102 -13.06 -19.07 -6.53
CA LEU A 102 -13.49 -18.84 -5.14
C LEU A 102 -14.37 -17.60 -5.00
N GLY A 103 -14.15 -16.59 -5.85
CA GLY A 103 -14.96 -15.41 -5.93
C GLY A 103 -16.38 -15.59 -6.47
N ASN A 104 -16.70 -16.77 -6.98
CA ASN A 104 -17.96 -17.05 -7.66
C ASN A 104 -18.74 -18.20 -7.00
N VAL A 105 -18.33 -18.64 -5.80
CA VAL A 105 -19.02 -19.74 -5.09
C VAL A 105 -20.21 -19.17 -4.34
N GLU A 106 -21.42 -19.58 -4.73
CA GLU A 106 -22.68 -19.22 -4.10
C GLU A 106 -22.74 -19.83 -2.68
N GLY A 107 -23.08 -19.04 -1.67
CA GLY A 107 -23.17 -19.49 -0.26
C GLY A 107 -21.83 -19.85 0.40
N GLY A 108 -20.71 -19.59 -0.24
CA GLY A 108 -19.38 -19.83 0.32
C GLY A 108 -18.82 -18.67 1.11
N TYR A 109 -17.62 -18.87 1.67
CA TYR A 109 -16.79 -17.88 2.37
C TYR A 109 -16.62 -16.56 1.60
N THR A 110 -16.95 -16.56 0.34
CA THR A 110 -16.73 -15.53 -0.65
C THR A 110 -18.01 -14.99 -1.27
N GLU A 111 -19.19 -15.29 -0.72
CA GLU A 111 -20.46 -14.77 -1.23
C GLU A 111 -20.42 -13.24 -1.41
N ALA A 112 -19.57 -12.58 -0.63
CA ALA A 112 -19.38 -11.15 -0.70
C ALA A 112 -18.44 -10.68 -1.80
N SER A 113 -17.68 -11.53 -2.57
CA SER A 113 -16.95 -11.03 -3.75
C SER A 113 -15.67 -11.74 -4.21
N GLY A 114 -15.24 -12.81 -3.60
CA GLY A 114 -14.01 -13.44 -4.03
C GLY A 114 -12.72 -12.74 -3.65
N ILE A 115 -11.63 -13.16 -4.25
CA ILE A 115 -10.35 -12.51 -4.03
C ILE A 115 -10.31 -11.22 -4.84
N SER A 116 -10.34 -10.09 -4.16
CA SER A 116 -10.00 -8.81 -4.74
C SER A 116 -8.47 -8.71 -4.92
N ASN A 117 -8.02 -8.00 -5.94
CA ASN A 117 -6.61 -7.68 -6.15
C ASN A 117 -6.42 -6.20 -6.54
N PHE A 118 -7.33 -5.35 -6.04
CA PHE A 118 -7.40 -3.96 -6.48
C PHE A 118 -6.23 -3.13 -6.01
N PHE A 119 -5.83 -3.31 -4.73
CA PHE A 119 -4.86 -2.44 -4.08
C PHE A 119 -3.82 -3.25 -3.32
N ALA A 120 -2.55 -2.92 -3.53
CA ALA A 120 -1.43 -3.61 -2.90
C ALA A 120 -1.11 -3.08 -1.50
N ARG A 121 -1.69 -1.93 -1.11
CA ARG A 121 -1.39 -1.25 0.16
C ARG A 121 -1.90 -2.02 1.36
N ASP A 122 -3.12 -2.52 1.31
CA ASP A 122 -3.84 -3.01 2.48
C ASP A 122 -3.42 -4.39 2.97
N PRO A 123 -2.99 -5.35 2.09
CA PRO A 123 -2.68 -6.71 2.51
C PRO A 123 -1.47 -6.85 3.43
N PHE A 124 -0.54 -5.91 3.41
CA PHE A 124 0.63 -5.91 4.28
C PHE A 124 1.16 -4.49 4.49
N ILE A 125 1.98 -4.33 5.52
CA ILE A 125 2.71 -3.08 5.80
C ILE A 125 4.19 -3.35 5.98
N THR A 126 5.02 -2.36 5.63
CA THR A 126 6.44 -2.34 5.93
C THR A 126 6.72 -1.20 6.90
N ILE A 127 7.33 -1.50 8.06
CA ILE A 127 7.72 -0.52 9.09
C ILE A 127 9.12 -0.87 9.56
N GLY A 128 10.10 0.03 9.37
CA GLY A 128 11.50 -0.30 9.56
C GLY A 128 11.84 -1.54 8.73
N ASN A 129 12.47 -2.52 9.34
CA ASN A 129 12.78 -3.82 8.74
C ASN A 129 11.73 -4.92 9.05
N HIS A 130 10.47 -4.54 9.20
CA HIS A 130 9.38 -5.47 9.48
C HIS A 130 8.39 -5.49 8.31
N ILE A 131 8.10 -6.68 7.80
CA ILE A 131 6.94 -6.96 6.94
C ILE A 131 5.87 -7.58 7.83
N ILE A 132 4.68 -7.00 7.82
CA ILE A 132 3.56 -7.44 8.65
C ILE A 132 2.35 -7.70 7.74
N GLU A 133 1.92 -8.96 7.62
CA GLU A 133 0.65 -9.28 6.94
C GLU A 133 -0.53 -8.79 7.77
N CYS A 134 -1.45 -8.08 7.12
CA CYS A 134 -2.60 -7.47 7.73
C CYS A 134 -3.76 -8.45 7.95
N SER A 135 -4.74 -8.07 8.78
CA SER A 135 -5.98 -8.79 9.02
C SER A 135 -7.16 -7.91 8.66
N PHE A 136 -7.82 -8.23 7.55
CA PHE A 136 -8.93 -7.46 7.03
C PHE A 136 -10.22 -7.61 7.84
N PHE A 137 -10.95 -6.52 7.98
CA PHE A 137 -12.33 -6.55 8.47
C PHE A 137 -13.23 -7.34 7.53
N SER A 138 -13.19 -7.01 6.24
CA SER A 138 -14.01 -7.66 5.22
C SER A 138 -13.48 -9.05 4.86
N LEU A 139 -14.34 -10.08 4.96
CA LEU A 139 -13.95 -11.47 4.67
C LEU A 139 -13.37 -11.65 3.27
N TYR A 140 -13.98 -11.05 2.27
CA TYR A 140 -13.57 -11.19 0.88
C TYR A 140 -12.18 -10.63 0.57
N ARG A 141 -11.64 -9.75 1.44
CA ARG A 141 -10.32 -9.17 1.30
C ARG A 141 -9.20 -9.99 1.96
N ARG A 142 -9.53 -10.91 2.85
CA ARG A 142 -8.55 -11.64 3.67
C ARG A 142 -7.56 -12.50 2.88
N LEU A 143 -7.91 -12.84 1.64
CA LEU A 143 -7.02 -13.63 0.75
C LEU A 143 -6.16 -12.75 -0.17
N GLU A 144 -6.30 -11.42 -0.15
CA GLU A 144 -5.58 -10.50 -1.02
C GLU A 144 -4.04 -10.58 -0.86
N VAL A 145 -3.56 -11.01 0.29
CA VAL A 145 -2.12 -11.19 0.52
C VAL A 145 -1.53 -12.37 -0.26
N LEU A 146 -2.32 -13.39 -0.61
CA LEU A 146 -1.81 -14.61 -1.21
C LEU A 146 -1.03 -14.40 -2.53
N PRO A 147 -1.48 -13.57 -3.48
CA PRO A 147 -0.69 -13.27 -4.69
C PRO A 147 0.58 -12.49 -4.42
N ILE A 148 0.65 -11.77 -3.30
CA ILE A 148 1.79 -10.92 -2.89
C ILE A 148 2.81 -11.75 -2.11
N ARG A 149 2.37 -12.73 -1.35
CA ARG A 149 3.18 -13.52 -0.41
C ARG A 149 4.49 -14.08 -1.00
N PRO A 150 4.57 -14.54 -2.27
CA PRO A 150 5.85 -14.95 -2.85
C PRO A 150 6.90 -13.84 -2.88
N ILE A 151 6.49 -12.58 -3.09
CA ILE A 151 7.37 -11.41 -3.01
C ILE A 151 7.85 -11.24 -1.57
N LEU A 152 6.93 -11.23 -0.59
CA LEU A 152 7.25 -11.00 0.81
C LEU A 152 8.18 -12.07 1.39
N GLN A 153 7.98 -13.33 1.00
CA GLN A 153 8.84 -14.45 1.39
C GLN A 153 10.25 -14.27 0.83
N LYS A 154 10.36 -13.96 -0.46
CA LYS A 154 11.66 -13.70 -1.10
C LYS A 154 12.39 -12.53 -0.41
N GLU A 155 11.70 -11.41 -0.18
CA GLU A 155 12.28 -10.27 0.52
C GLU A 155 12.77 -10.65 1.94
N ALA A 156 11.99 -11.44 2.67
CA ALA A 156 12.39 -11.91 4.01
C ALA A 156 13.62 -12.81 3.98
N GLU A 157 13.70 -13.71 2.99
CA GLU A 157 14.83 -14.63 2.82
C GLU A 157 16.12 -13.88 2.42
N GLU A 158 16.01 -12.90 1.53
CA GLU A 158 17.17 -12.16 0.98
C GLU A 158 17.65 -11.05 1.92
N SER A 159 16.74 -10.32 2.59
CA SER A 159 17.08 -9.18 3.45
C SER A 159 17.25 -9.53 4.94
N GLY A 160 16.75 -10.68 5.38
CA GLY A 160 16.71 -11.07 6.79
C GLY A 160 15.81 -10.16 7.64
N CYS A 161 14.79 -9.54 7.04
CA CYS A 161 13.82 -8.74 7.76
C CYS A 161 12.88 -9.62 8.61
N TYR A 162 12.20 -8.99 9.58
CA TYR A 162 11.14 -9.67 10.32
C TYR A 162 9.92 -9.83 9.43
N TYR A 163 9.41 -11.04 9.29
CA TYR A 163 8.18 -11.32 8.56
C TYR A 163 7.17 -11.97 9.50
N VAL A 164 6.10 -11.24 9.80
CA VAL A 164 5.08 -11.64 10.77
C VAL A 164 3.69 -11.42 10.22
N SER A 165 2.70 -12.04 10.83
CA SER A 165 1.29 -11.84 10.52
C SER A 165 0.54 -11.45 11.78
N ILE A 166 -0.39 -10.49 11.67
CA ILE A 166 -1.34 -10.21 12.73
C ILE A 166 -2.26 -11.42 12.91
N PRO A 167 -2.67 -11.78 14.14
CA PRO A 167 -3.64 -12.85 14.36
C PRO A 167 -4.89 -12.64 13.52
N GLN A 168 -5.34 -13.69 12.85
CA GLN A 168 -6.56 -13.62 12.04
C GLN A 168 -7.78 -13.41 12.93
N ALA A 169 -8.68 -12.55 12.48
CA ALA A 169 -9.90 -12.26 13.20
C ALA A 169 -10.89 -13.43 13.16
N ASP A 170 -11.76 -13.49 14.16
CA ASP A 170 -12.84 -14.47 14.21
C ASP A 170 -13.81 -14.28 13.03
N ILE A 171 -14.23 -15.40 12.43
CA ILE A 171 -15.16 -15.44 11.30
C ILE A 171 -16.47 -16.13 11.64
N SER A 172 -16.70 -16.47 12.90
CA SER A 172 -17.85 -17.26 13.32
C SER A 172 -19.21 -16.63 12.97
N ASN A 173 -19.25 -15.29 12.88
CA ASN A 173 -20.42 -14.53 12.46
C ASN A 173 -20.34 -14.02 11.00
N GLY A 174 -19.50 -14.61 10.17
CA GLY A 174 -19.30 -14.19 8.79
C GLY A 174 -18.85 -12.73 8.67
N ASN A 175 -19.43 -11.99 7.73
CA ASN A 175 -19.13 -10.57 7.52
C ASN A 175 -19.58 -9.65 8.68
N ASP A 176 -20.44 -10.13 9.56
CA ASP A 176 -20.89 -9.40 10.74
C ASP A 176 -19.97 -9.58 11.96
N SER A 177 -18.87 -10.33 11.79
CA SER A 177 -17.91 -10.52 12.86
C SER A 177 -17.17 -9.22 13.15
N THR A 178 -17.25 -8.78 14.41
CA THR A 178 -16.52 -7.60 14.93
C THR A 178 -15.38 -7.99 15.87
N VAL A 179 -15.15 -9.28 16.02
CA VAL A 179 -14.16 -9.84 16.96
C VAL A 179 -12.83 -10.07 16.27
N GLY A 180 -11.79 -9.54 16.85
CA GLY A 180 -10.42 -9.75 16.44
C GLY A 180 -9.65 -8.47 16.24
N PRO A 181 -8.33 -8.54 16.03
CA PRO A 181 -7.56 -7.42 15.55
C PRO A 181 -7.79 -7.26 14.04
N PHE A 182 -8.30 -6.10 13.64
CA PHE A 182 -8.35 -5.69 12.23
C PHE A 182 -7.32 -4.59 12.00
N LEU A 183 -6.53 -4.72 10.95
CA LEU A 183 -5.53 -3.76 10.52
C LEU A 183 -5.41 -3.82 9.00
N GLU A 184 -5.51 -2.68 8.34
CA GLU A 184 -5.31 -2.53 6.90
C GLU A 184 -4.22 -1.50 6.62
N GLY A 185 -3.37 -1.75 5.61
CA GLY A 185 -2.16 -0.96 5.40
C GLY A 185 -2.39 0.51 5.02
N SER A 186 -3.53 0.84 4.44
CA SER A 186 -3.93 2.22 4.14
C SER A 186 -4.22 3.07 5.38
N ASP A 187 -4.45 2.42 6.53
CA ASP A 187 -4.59 3.11 7.81
C ASP A 187 -3.25 3.45 8.48
N VAL A 188 -2.11 2.99 7.94
CA VAL A 188 -0.82 3.11 8.59
C VAL A 188 0.09 4.10 7.84
N LEU A 189 0.49 5.19 8.52
CA LEU A 189 1.48 6.14 8.03
C LEU A 189 2.69 6.16 8.96
N VAL A 190 3.90 6.15 8.37
CA VAL A 190 5.16 6.02 9.10
C VAL A 190 5.95 7.32 9.04
N TYR A 191 6.36 7.83 10.20
CA TYR A 191 7.23 8.99 10.35
C TYR A 191 8.31 8.73 11.40
N GLY A 192 9.47 8.33 10.96
CA GLY A 192 10.56 7.90 11.84
C GLY A 192 10.10 6.75 12.75
N LYS A 193 10.24 6.95 14.04
CA LYS A 193 9.77 5.99 15.05
C LYS A 193 8.31 6.20 15.49
N THR A 194 7.59 7.12 14.86
CA THR A 194 6.16 7.30 15.10
C THR A 194 5.34 6.69 13.97
N VAL A 195 4.36 5.90 14.32
CA VAL A 195 3.43 5.24 13.40
C VAL A 195 2.02 5.72 13.71
N PHE A 196 1.42 6.47 12.79
CA PHE A 196 0.02 6.92 12.91
C PHE A 196 -0.89 5.86 12.33
N VAL A 197 -1.93 5.47 13.07
CA VAL A 197 -2.86 4.42 12.65
C VAL A 197 -4.29 4.90 12.77
N GLY A 198 -4.99 4.93 11.63
CA GLY A 198 -6.39 5.32 11.52
C GLY A 198 -7.32 4.32 12.20
N ASN A 199 -8.38 4.83 12.84
CA ASN A 199 -9.46 4.04 13.42
C ASN A 199 -10.81 4.69 13.10
N SER A 200 -11.41 4.27 11.98
CA SER A 200 -12.80 4.58 11.63
C SER A 200 -13.78 3.55 12.20
N GLY A 201 -13.28 2.41 12.66
CA GLY A 201 -14.07 1.24 13.08
C GLY A 201 -14.65 0.44 11.90
N ARG A 202 -14.21 0.70 10.66
CA ARG A 202 -14.69 0.04 9.44
C ARG A 202 -13.65 -0.86 8.77
N ALA A 203 -12.36 -0.56 8.92
CA ALA A 203 -11.25 -1.34 8.39
C ALA A 203 -10.30 -1.72 9.53
N THR A 204 -9.63 -0.75 10.12
CA THR A 204 -8.80 -0.96 11.31
C THR A 204 -9.59 -0.66 12.57
N ASN A 205 -9.40 -1.47 13.61
CA ASN A 205 -10.01 -1.27 14.91
C ASN A 205 -8.98 -1.10 16.03
N HIS A 206 -9.45 -0.70 17.20
CA HIS A 206 -8.60 -0.51 18.38
C HIS A 206 -7.79 -1.77 18.74
N ALA A 207 -8.36 -2.96 18.59
CA ALA A 207 -7.65 -4.22 18.89
C ALA A 207 -6.45 -4.44 17.95
N GLY A 208 -6.57 -4.11 16.65
CA GLY A 208 -5.46 -4.13 15.69
C GLY A 208 -4.37 -3.12 16.04
N ILE A 209 -4.76 -1.91 16.44
CA ILE A 209 -3.83 -0.87 16.86
C ILE A 209 -3.07 -1.28 18.14
N VAL A 210 -3.75 -1.85 19.12
CA VAL A 210 -3.12 -2.37 20.35
C VAL A 210 -2.14 -3.49 20.05
N TRP A 211 -2.51 -4.42 19.15
CA TRP A 211 -1.59 -5.47 18.73
C TRP A 211 -0.32 -4.88 18.09
N LEU A 212 -0.48 -3.95 17.16
CA LEU A 212 0.64 -3.29 16.47
C LEU A 212 1.52 -2.51 17.47
N ARG A 213 0.90 -1.78 18.39
CA ARG A 213 1.61 -1.04 19.46
C ARG A 213 2.44 -1.95 20.35
N ASN A 214 1.87 -3.07 20.77
CA ASN A 214 2.58 -4.04 21.60
C ASN A 214 3.74 -4.69 20.83
N TYR A 215 3.52 -5.06 19.57
CA TYR A 215 4.57 -5.65 18.74
C TYR A 215 5.71 -4.66 18.47
N LEU A 216 5.40 -3.50 17.91
CA LEU A 216 6.40 -2.51 17.52
C LEU A 216 7.05 -1.78 18.71
N GLY A 217 6.40 -1.74 19.86
CA GLY A 217 6.95 -1.16 21.09
C GLY A 217 8.25 -1.84 21.53
N HIS A 218 8.43 -3.14 21.26
CA HIS A 218 9.68 -3.85 21.51
C HIS A 218 10.85 -3.35 20.64
N PHE A 219 10.58 -2.65 19.55
CA PHE A 219 11.55 -2.13 18.60
C PHE A 219 11.67 -0.60 18.65
N GLY A 220 11.08 0.02 19.68
CA GLY A 220 11.20 1.45 19.95
C GLY A 220 10.27 2.35 19.12
N TYR A 221 9.24 1.79 18.50
CA TYR A 221 8.22 2.58 17.81
C TYR A 221 7.13 3.05 18.76
N ASN A 222 6.65 4.27 18.52
CA ASN A 222 5.46 4.84 19.14
C ASN A 222 4.28 4.73 18.17
N VAL A 223 3.21 4.04 18.55
CA VAL A 223 2.00 3.88 17.72
C VAL A 223 0.89 4.79 18.23
N VAL A 224 0.55 5.78 17.41
CA VAL A 224 -0.46 6.82 17.68
C VAL A 224 -1.76 6.47 16.97
N GLU A 225 -2.82 6.29 17.72
CA GLU A 225 -4.17 6.06 17.19
C GLU A 225 -4.78 7.39 16.73
N VAL A 226 -5.28 7.43 15.48
CA VAL A 226 -5.98 8.59 14.90
C VAL A 226 -7.45 8.25 14.74
N LYS A 227 -8.32 8.93 15.48
CA LYS A 227 -9.77 8.79 15.31
C LYS A 227 -10.22 9.47 14.03
N MET A 228 -11.08 8.80 13.29
CA MET A 228 -11.60 9.27 12.00
C MET A 228 -13.12 9.19 11.98
N ASP A 229 -13.72 10.00 11.11
CA ASP A 229 -15.14 9.90 10.80
C ASP A 229 -15.50 8.49 10.27
N LYS A 230 -16.68 8.00 10.66
CA LYS A 230 -17.18 6.67 10.24
C LYS A 230 -17.38 6.53 8.73
N ASP A 231 -17.54 7.65 8.02
CA ASP A 231 -17.72 7.65 6.57
C ASP A 231 -16.42 7.59 5.78
N ILE A 232 -15.30 7.71 6.47
CA ILE A 232 -13.95 7.57 5.90
C ILE A 232 -13.47 6.14 6.12
N LEU A 233 -13.00 5.49 5.05
CA LEU A 233 -12.55 4.10 5.14
C LEU A 233 -11.16 3.99 5.78
N HIS A 234 -10.18 4.74 5.27
CA HIS A 234 -8.78 4.66 5.69
C HIS A 234 -8.16 6.02 5.98
N LEU A 235 -7.07 6.04 6.76
CA LEU A 235 -6.34 7.25 7.14
C LEU A 235 -5.74 7.96 5.91
N ASP A 236 -5.24 7.24 4.92
CA ASP A 236 -4.66 7.83 3.71
C ASP A 236 -5.69 8.51 2.78
N CYS A 237 -6.98 8.33 3.06
CA CYS A 237 -8.04 9.12 2.42
C CYS A 237 -8.15 10.54 2.97
N ILE A 238 -7.59 10.83 4.15
CA ILE A 238 -7.69 12.13 4.83
C ILE A 238 -6.36 12.73 5.27
N LEU A 239 -5.25 11.97 5.19
CA LEU A 239 -3.93 12.41 5.62
C LEU A 239 -2.85 11.84 4.72
N SER A 240 -1.91 12.68 4.29
CA SER A 240 -0.72 12.30 3.55
C SER A 240 0.47 13.18 3.94
N PHE A 241 1.68 12.64 3.86
CA PHE A 241 2.94 13.36 4.16
C PHE A 241 3.78 13.51 2.90
N PRO A 242 3.68 14.63 2.16
CA PRO A 242 4.51 14.87 0.97
C PRO A 242 6.00 15.02 1.27
N ARG A 243 6.34 15.63 2.42
CA ARG A 243 7.72 15.78 2.93
C ARG A 243 7.70 16.06 4.42
N ASP A 244 8.88 16.17 5.03
CA ASP A 244 9.02 16.53 6.42
C ASP A 244 8.36 17.90 6.73
N GLY A 245 7.55 17.94 7.77
CA GLY A 245 6.86 19.14 8.22
C GLY A 245 5.71 19.62 7.31
N LEU A 246 5.30 18.85 6.29
CA LEU A 246 4.19 19.17 5.40
C LEU A 246 3.21 18.02 5.31
N MET A 247 1.92 18.31 5.43
CA MET A 247 0.84 17.34 5.22
C MET A 247 -0.26 17.86 4.29
N ILE A 248 -0.93 16.94 3.62
CA ILE A 248 -2.23 17.17 2.97
C ILE A 248 -3.25 16.54 3.91
N VAL A 249 -4.26 17.31 4.35
CA VAL A 249 -5.14 16.86 5.41
C VAL A 249 -6.58 17.37 5.28
N CYS A 250 -7.54 16.50 5.61
CA CYS A 250 -8.94 16.84 5.86
C CYS A 250 -9.17 16.85 7.39
N GLU A 251 -8.96 17.99 8.05
CA GLU A 251 -9.15 18.11 9.51
C GLU A 251 -10.61 17.86 9.92
N ASP A 252 -11.58 18.23 9.08
CA ASP A 252 -13.00 18.03 9.33
C ASP A 252 -13.42 16.55 9.44
N ALA A 253 -12.56 15.64 8.99
CA ALA A 253 -12.76 14.19 9.11
C ALA A 253 -12.06 13.58 10.35
N MET A 254 -11.48 14.40 11.22
CA MET A 254 -10.79 14.00 12.45
C MET A 254 -11.53 14.54 13.69
N PRO A 255 -12.46 13.79 14.26
CA PRO A 255 -13.33 14.30 15.35
C PRO A 255 -12.56 14.66 16.65
N GLU A 256 -11.40 14.07 16.88
CA GLU A 256 -10.52 14.42 18.03
C GLU A 256 -9.39 15.39 17.62
N GLY A 257 -9.39 15.87 16.37
CA GLY A 257 -8.35 16.74 15.81
C GLY A 257 -7.07 15.99 15.47
N LEU A 258 -6.06 16.76 15.08
CA LEU A 258 -4.74 16.25 14.73
C LEU A 258 -3.98 15.72 15.97
N PRO A 259 -3.23 14.61 15.80
CA PRO A 259 -2.22 14.21 16.78
C PRO A 259 -1.26 15.33 17.14
N GLU A 260 -0.78 15.37 18.40
CA GLU A 260 0.10 16.44 18.90
C GLU A 260 1.35 16.60 18.04
N GLU A 261 1.91 15.48 17.56
CA GLU A 261 3.12 15.40 16.73
C GLU A 261 2.98 16.13 15.38
N LEU A 262 1.75 16.30 14.90
CA LEU A 262 1.44 16.89 13.59
C LEU A 262 0.93 18.33 13.68
N LYS A 263 0.59 18.84 14.85
CA LYS A 263 -0.04 20.17 15.00
C LYS A 263 0.77 21.33 14.43
N SER A 264 2.10 21.22 14.50
CA SER A 264 3.04 22.26 14.03
C SER A 264 3.36 22.19 12.53
N TRP A 265 2.89 21.15 11.84
CA TRP A 265 3.19 20.95 10.42
C TRP A 265 2.45 21.96 9.54
N ASP A 266 3.08 22.36 8.43
CA ASP A 266 2.41 23.09 7.33
C ASP A 266 1.33 22.20 6.71
N LYS A 267 0.20 22.81 6.30
CA LYS A 267 -1.00 22.10 5.88
C LYS A 267 -1.45 22.53 4.48
N ILE A 268 -1.74 21.55 3.66
CA ILE A 268 -2.59 21.69 2.49
C ILE A 268 -3.94 21.13 2.90
N LEU A 269 -4.90 22.03 3.12
CA LEU A 269 -6.24 21.64 3.56
C LEU A 269 -7.06 21.17 2.37
N VAL A 270 -7.76 20.04 2.56
CA VAL A 270 -8.76 19.54 1.62
C VAL A 270 -10.11 19.41 2.32
N THR A 271 -11.17 19.59 1.56
CA THR A 271 -12.56 19.40 2.01
C THR A 271 -12.88 17.91 2.15
N LYS A 272 -13.99 17.59 2.85
CA LYS A 272 -14.48 16.19 2.91
C LYS A 272 -14.81 15.64 1.52
N ASP A 273 -15.35 16.46 0.62
CA ASP A 273 -15.66 16.02 -0.75
C ASP A 273 -14.37 15.70 -1.54
N GLU A 274 -13.32 16.51 -1.40
CA GLU A 274 -12.01 16.23 -2.00
C GLU A 274 -11.36 15.00 -1.39
N ALA A 275 -11.45 14.82 -0.08
CA ALA A 275 -10.97 13.64 0.61
C ALA A 275 -11.70 12.36 0.15
N GLN A 276 -13.02 12.40 0.02
CA GLN A 276 -13.82 11.30 -0.54
C GLN A 276 -13.48 11.03 -2.02
N ALA A 277 -13.07 12.07 -2.77
CA ALA A 277 -12.54 11.92 -4.12
C ALA A 277 -11.07 11.47 -4.16
N LEU A 278 -10.43 11.19 -3.00
CA LEU A 278 -9.06 10.70 -2.83
C LEU A 278 -7.97 11.73 -3.17
N ALA A 279 -8.21 13.02 -2.93
CA ALA A 279 -7.23 14.09 -3.17
C ALA A 279 -5.96 13.93 -2.30
N THR A 280 -6.06 13.31 -1.13
CA THR A 280 -4.93 13.02 -0.23
C THR A 280 -4.13 11.78 -0.63
N ASN A 281 -4.73 10.87 -1.42
CA ASN A 281 -4.18 9.53 -1.71
C ASN A 281 -3.15 9.54 -2.86
N GLY A 282 -2.29 10.57 -2.89
CA GLY A 282 -1.14 10.63 -3.77
C GLY A 282 0.04 9.80 -3.23
N LEU A 283 1.17 9.86 -3.91
CA LEU A 283 2.37 9.09 -3.55
C LEU A 283 3.63 9.96 -3.63
N PRO A 284 4.32 10.22 -2.53
CA PRO A 284 5.68 10.77 -2.58
C PRO A 284 6.65 9.77 -3.21
N ILE A 285 7.42 10.21 -4.21
CA ILE A 285 8.58 9.45 -4.71
C ILE A 285 9.78 9.74 -3.80
N ASP A 286 9.93 11.00 -3.44
CA ASP A 286 10.88 11.55 -2.48
C ASP A 286 10.29 12.83 -1.86
N ASP A 287 11.07 13.56 -1.07
CA ASP A 287 10.67 14.82 -0.41
C ASP A 287 10.52 16.02 -1.37
N HIS A 288 10.82 15.83 -2.66
CA HIS A 288 10.74 16.85 -3.72
C HIS A 288 9.76 16.49 -4.84
N THR A 289 9.30 15.23 -4.92
CA THR A 289 8.48 14.73 -6.02
C THR A 289 7.26 13.97 -5.52
N TYR A 290 6.08 14.37 -5.98
CA TYR A 290 4.80 13.79 -5.57
C TYR A 290 3.94 13.42 -6.77
N ILE A 291 3.33 12.24 -6.76
CA ILE A 291 2.37 11.78 -7.78
C ILE A 291 0.96 12.07 -7.29
N THR A 292 0.14 12.73 -8.10
CA THR A 292 -1.29 12.92 -7.84
C THR A 292 -2.13 12.83 -9.10
N ASP A 293 -3.45 12.74 -8.94
CA ASP A 293 -4.37 12.73 -10.06
C ASP A 293 -4.48 14.11 -10.70
N ILE A 294 -4.54 14.14 -12.04
CA ILE A 294 -4.72 15.38 -12.82
C ILE A 294 -5.98 16.16 -12.40
N ALA A 295 -6.99 15.47 -11.85
CA ALA A 295 -8.19 16.09 -11.34
C ALA A 295 -7.93 17.06 -10.18
N PHE A 296 -6.82 16.89 -9.45
CA PHE A 296 -6.44 17.74 -8.31
C PHE A 296 -5.33 18.75 -8.65
N LYS A 297 -5.06 18.97 -9.94
CA LYS A 297 -4.00 19.87 -10.39
C LYS A 297 -4.17 21.29 -9.85
N ASP A 298 -5.38 21.81 -9.91
CA ASP A 298 -5.67 23.20 -9.52
C ASP A 298 -5.89 23.39 -8.00
N THR A 299 -5.93 22.30 -7.24
CA THR A 299 -6.08 22.29 -5.78
C THR A 299 -4.79 21.79 -5.12
N VAL A 300 -4.73 20.51 -4.74
CA VAL A 300 -3.56 19.91 -4.07
C VAL A 300 -2.27 20.08 -4.88
N GLY A 301 -2.31 19.86 -6.20
CA GLY A 301 -1.15 19.98 -7.08
C GLY A 301 -0.53 21.37 -7.03
N LYS A 302 -1.34 22.39 -7.23
CA LYS A 302 -0.91 23.80 -7.19
C LYS A 302 -0.31 24.17 -5.81
N GLU A 303 -0.87 23.68 -4.72
CA GLU A 303 -0.35 23.96 -3.39
C GLU A 303 0.97 23.23 -3.10
N LEU A 304 1.19 22.04 -3.66
CA LEU A 304 2.48 21.35 -3.64
C LEU A 304 3.54 22.10 -4.44
N GLU A 305 3.22 22.51 -5.68
CA GLU A 305 4.12 23.29 -6.56
C GLU A 305 4.53 24.62 -5.93
N ARG A 306 3.60 25.32 -5.28
CA ARG A 306 3.90 26.57 -4.53
C ARG A 306 4.90 26.37 -3.39
N ARG A 307 4.99 25.14 -2.85
CA ARG A 307 5.94 24.75 -1.82
C ARG A 307 7.22 24.11 -2.38
N GLY A 308 7.40 24.18 -3.71
CA GLY A 308 8.60 23.71 -4.40
C GLY A 308 8.66 22.20 -4.60
N ILE A 309 7.53 21.51 -4.49
CA ILE A 309 7.43 20.07 -4.79
C ILE A 309 7.07 19.90 -6.27
N HIS A 310 7.84 19.11 -6.99
CA HIS A 310 7.52 18.70 -8.36
C HIS A 310 6.35 17.72 -8.35
N VAL A 311 5.36 17.95 -9.20
CA VAL A 311 4.15 17.12 -9.24
C VAL A 311 4.05 16.38 -10.57
N GLU A 312 4.04 15.06 -10.51
CA GLU A 312 3.70 14.18 -11.63
C GLU A 312 2.18 13.94 -11.63
N TYR A 313 1.54 14.28 -12.74
CA TYR A 313 0.10 14.14 -12.89
C TYR A 313 -0.24 12.93 -13.75
N ILE A 314 -1.12 12.08 -13.24
CA ILE A 314 -1.68 10.93 -13.96
C ILE A 314 -3.21 11.05 -13.91
N ASP A 315 -3.90 10.71 -14.99
CA ASP A 315 -5.33 10.41 -14.94
C ASP A 315 -5.50 9.01 -14.34
N TYR A 316 -6.03 8.95 -13.13
CA TYR A 316 -6.21 7.71 -12.34
C TYR A 316 -7.68 7.52 -11.94
N LYS A 317 -8.56 8.00 -12.79
CA LYS A 317 -9.99 8.11 -12.56
C LYS A 317 -10.66 6.78 -12.26
N LEU A 318 -10.31 5.71 -13.00
CA LEU A 318 -10.96 4.41 -12.86
C LEU A 318 -10.54 3.73 -11.55
N SER A 319 -9.26 3.84 -11.18
CA SER A 319 -8.78 3.36 -9.88
C SER A 319 -9.47 4.11 -8.73
N ARG A 320 -9.67 5.43 -8.85
CA ARG A 320 -10.42 6.22 -7.85
C ARG A 320 -11.88 5.80 -7.76
N PHE A 321 -12.55 5.47 -8.86
CA PHE A 321 -13.90 4.90 -8.83
C PHE A 321 -13.96 3.56 -8.11
N ALA A 322 -12.88 2.77 -8.18
CA ALA A 322 -12.76 1.52 -7.43
C ALA A 322 -12.41 1.73 -5.94
N GLY A 323 -12.28 2.98 -5.49
CA GLY A 323 -12.09 3.33 -4.08
C GLY A 323 -10.65 3.50 -3.63
N GLY A 324 -9.66 3.62 -4.53
CA GLY A 324 -8.27 3.87 -4.16
C GLY A 324 -7.48 4.58 -5.25
N ALA A 325 -6.37 5.24 -4.88
CA ALA A 325 -5.52 5.95 -5.82
C ALA A 325 -4.06 5.46 -5.74
N PHE A 326 -3.09 6.35 -5.81
CA PHE A 326 -1.67 6.00 -5.96
C PHE A 326 -1.10 5.29 -4.74
N ARG A 327 -1.37 5.81 -3.52
CA ARG A 327 -0.91 5.19 -2.29
C ARG A 327 -1.57 3.83 -2.09
N CYS A 328 -2.87 3.71 -2.26
CA CYS A 328 -3.59 2.43 -2.20
C CYS A 328 -3.04 1.40 -3.20
N SER A 329 -2.62 1.84 -4.38
CA SER A 329 -2.07 0.96 -5.44
C SER A 329 -0.64 0.48 -5.16
N THR A 330 0.04 1.03 -4.15
CA THR A 330 1.47 0.80 -3.89
C THR A 330 1.74 0.49 -2.43
N GLN A 331 2.68 -0.45 -2.16
CA GLN A 331 3.23 -0.64 -0.82
C GLN A 331 4.75 -0.66 -0.88
N PRO A 332 5.45 0.31 -0.28
CA PRO A 332 6.89 0.36 -0.27
C PRO A 332 7.51 -0.86 0.44
N LEU A 333 8.60 -1.35 -0.13
CA LEU A 333 9.49 -2.33 0.49
C LEU A 333 10.81 -1.68 0.95
N LEU A 334 11.21 -0.62 0.22
CA LEU A 334 12.43 0.14 0.55
C LEU A 334 12.23 1.63 0.28
N ARG A 335 12.53 2.43 1.30
CA ARG A 335 12.67 3.89 1.25
C ARG A 335 13.92 4.31 2.02
N GLU A 336 14.87 4.97 1.35
CA GLU A 336 16.10 5.47 1.97
C GLU A 336 16.76 6.64 1.19
#